data_97fd8e2ba5e102d9487849f8b3f8bf34
#
_entry.id   97fd8e2ba5e102d9487849f8b3f8bf34
#
_cell.length_a   1.000
_cell.length_b   1.000
_cell.length_c   1.000
_cell.angle_alpha   90.00
_cell.angle_beta   90.00
_cell.angle_gamma   90.00
#
_symmetry.space_group_name_H-M   'P 1'
#
loop_
_entity.id
_entity.type
_entity.pdbx_description
1 polymer ?
#
loop_
_entity_poly.entity_id
_entity_poly.type
_entity_poly.pdbx_seq_one_letter_code
_entity_poly.pdbx_strand_id
1 'polypeptide(L)'
;PHIDRLASEGTLLTQAVSNCPVCTPARAMLLTGRYPQTTGHLINTTRTRHSEISIGDAFAHQGYETAWVGKWHLHTGLWPALDRMPQHPDWVPEGRDRLGFDYWRAYNQHMVYFDGFVHKDDWNYERWDGYEPDGLLNYGREFMDSVGEDPFLLFLSPHQPHFTPFTFAPESYYHRLPKTLTLPANVPEHKREASLDMYRHYLAMILAVADLLGNLDR
;
A
#
# COMPACT_ATOMS: atom_id res chain seq x y z
N PRO A 1 -3.30 11.04 15.25
CA PRO A 1 -2.59 10.86 16.53
C PRO A 1 -1.44 9.84 16.43
N HIS A 2 -1.65 8.64 15.80
CA HIS A 2 -0.63 7.59 15.76
C HIS A 2 0.55 7.96 14.87
N ILE A 3 0.30 8.53 13.69
CA ILE A 3 1.35 9.05 12.80
C ILE A 3 2.11 10.20 13.50
N ASP A 4 1.41 11.09 14.18
CA ASP A 4 2.04 12.20 14.93
C ASP A 4 2.93 11.68 16.06
N ARG A 5 2.50 10.60 16.75
CA ARG A 5 3.32 9.91 17.76
C ARG A 5 4.63 9.42 17.15
N LEU A 6 4.55 8.66 16.05
CA LEU A 6 5.75 8.18 15.35
C LEU A 6 6.67 9.33 14.92
N ALA A 7 6.11 10.43 14.42
CA ALA A 7 6.89 11.61 14.05
C ALA A 7 7.58 12.27 15.25
N SER A 8 6.95 12.23 16.45
CA SER A 8 7.52 12.79 17.69
C SER A 8 8.59 11.89 18.33
N GLU A 9 8.50 10.57 18.12
CA GLU A 9 9.43 9.58 18.65
C GLU A 9 10.59 9.26 17.68
N GLY A 10 10.44 9.63 16.41
CA GLY A 10 11.39 9.31 15.35
C GLY A 10 11.91 10.53 14.58
N THR A 11 12.17 10.34 13.30
CA THR A 11 12.67 11.38 12.39
C THR A 11 11.63 11.72 11.34
N LEU A 12 11.14 12.96 11.35
CA LEU A 12 10.23 13.50 10.35
C LEU A 12 10.99 14.18 9.20
N LEU A 13 10.92 13.63 7.99
CA LEU A 13 11.55 14.18 6.79
C LEU A 13 10.59 15.16 6.10
N THR A 14 10.70 16.44 6.42
CA THR A 14 9.75 17.48 5.95
C THR A 14 9.93 17.89 4.48
N GLN A 15 11.04 17.49 3.84
CA GLN A 15 11.36 17.82 2.45
C GLN A 15 11.47 16.57 1.56
N ALA A 16 10.91 15.45 1.99
CA ALA A 16 10.92 14.22 1.20
C ALA A 16 10.00 14.35 -0.01
N VAL A 17 10.50 13.96 -1.18
CA VAL A 17 9.77 13.98 -2.45
C VAL A 17 9.93 12.67 -3.19
N SER A 18 8.91 12.26 -3.93
CA SER A 18 9.02 11.15 -4.88
C SER A 18 9.52 11.66 -6.22
N ASN A 19 10.62 11.08 -6.72
CA ASN A 19 11.20 11.44 -8.03
C ASN A 19 10.30 11.06 -9.21
N CYS A 20 9.39 10.12 -9.01
CA CYS A 20 8.34 9.76 -9.97
C CYS A 20 7.08 9.37 -9.16
N PRO A 21 6.13 10.30 -8.94
CA PRO A 21 4.95 10.09 -8.10
C PRO A 21 3.85 9.30 -8.84
N VAL A 22 4.22 8.15 -9.39
CA VAL A 22 3.34 7.17 -10.07
C VAL A 22 3.55 5.82 -9.40
N CYS A 23 2.51 5.02 -9.24
CA CYS A 23 2.52 3.85 -8.37
C CYS A 23 3.70 2.90 -8.59
N THR A 24 3.82 2.28 -9.76
CA THR A 24 4.88 1.31 -10.06
C THR A 24 6.28 1.94 -9.99
N PRO A 25 6.56 3.10 -10.61
CA PRO A 25 7.85 3.76 -10.47
C PRO A 25 8.23 4.07 -9.02
N ALA A 26 7.31 4.64 -8.24
CA ALA A 26 7.57 4.99 -6.84
C ALA A 26 7.84 3.74 -5.99
N ARG A 27 7.08 2.66 -6.18
CA ARG A 27 7.28 1.38 -5.48
C ARG A 27 8.60 0.73 -5.85
N ALA A 28 8.95 0.71 -7.13
CA ALA A 28 10.24 0.20 -7.59
C ALA A 28 11.42 0.99 -6.98
N MET A 29 11.35 2.33 -6.95
CA MET A 29 12.34 3.15 -6.27
C MET A 29 12.46 2.85 -4.79
N LEU A 30 11.32 2.73 -4.09
CA LEU A 30 11.28 2.43 -2.66
C LEU A 30 11.98 1.09 -2.36
N LEU A 31 11.73 0.07 -3.16
CA LEU A 31 12.27 -1.27 -2.94
C LEU A 31 13.72 -1.43 -3.40
N THR A 32 14.12 -0.78 -4.49
CA THR A 32 15.46 -0.98 -5.08
C THR A 32 16.46 0.12 -4.74
N GLY A 33 16.03 1.26 -4.22
CA GLY A 33 16.88 2.43 -4.03
C GLY A 33 17.39 3.06 -5.33
N ARG A 34 16.82 2.70 -6.48
CA ARG A 34 17.30 3.10 -7.82
C ARG A 34 16.27 3.94 -8.56
N TYR A 35 16.73 4.91 -9.34
CA TYR A 35 15.86 5.75 -10.15
C TYR A 35 15.08 4.98 -11.22
N PRO A 36 13.87 5.42 -11.60
CA PRO A 36 13.02 4.75 -12.58
C PRO A 36 13.69 4.56 -13.94
N GLN A 37 14.52 5.52 -14.37
CA GLN A 37 15.28 5.45 -15.62
C GLN A 37 16.28 4.28 -15.60
N THR A 38 16.84 3.95 -14.44
CA THR A 38 17.81 2.86 -14.29
C THR A 38 17.12 1.49 -14.28
N THR A 39 15.99 1.41 -13.57
CA THR A 39 15.23 0.16 -13.44
C THR A 39 14.28 -0.08 -14.62
N GLY A 40 13.99 0.94 -15.41
CA GLY A 40 13.04 0.90 -16.53
C GLY A 40 11.58 1.07 -16.12
N HIS A 41 11.29 1.39 -14.85
CA HIS A 41 9.92 1.61 -14.36
C HIS A 41 9.47 3.05 -14.62
N LEU A 42 9.09 3.36 -15.85
CA LEU A 42 8.66 4.71 -16.23
C LEU A 42 7.15 4.93 -16.14
N ILE A 43 6.38 3.84 -16.15
CA ILE A 43 4.91 3.84 -16.14
C ILE A 43 4.37 2.67 -15.32
N ASN A 44 3.07 2.67 -15.01
CA ASN A 44 2.40 1.63 -14.20
C ASN A 44 2.29 0.25 -14.85
N THR A 45 2.64 0.11 -16.13
CA THR A 45 2.54 -1.15 -16.88
C THR A 45 3.90 -1.85 -17.05
N THR A 46 4.84 -1.62 -16.15
CA THR A 46 6.16 -2.24 -16.18
C THR A 46 6.31 -3.29 -15.08
N ARG A 47 6.95 -4.41 -15.41
CA ARG A 47 7.30 -5.48 -14.47
C ARG A 47 8.73 -5.31 -13.99
N THR A 48 8.96 -5.56 -12.71
CA THR A 48 10.32 -5.54 -12.15
C THR A 48 11.16 -6.67 -12.74
N ARG A 49 12.39 -6.34 -13.11
CA ARG A 49 13.33 -7.33 -13.65
C ARG A 49 13.79 -8.24 -12.52
N HIS A 50 13.95 -9.52 -12.81
CA HIS A 50 14.45 -10.50 -11.85
C HIS A 50 15.90 -10.25 -11.40
N SER A 51 16.65 -9.42 -12.11
CA SER A 51 18.02 -9.00 -11.76
C SER A 51 18.08 -7.82 -10.78
N GLU A 52 16.97 -7.15 -10.49
CA GLU A 52 16.95 -6.09 -9.50
C GLU A 52 17.08 -6.69 -8.09
N ILE A 53 17.90 -6.06 -7.28
CA ILE A 53 18.04 -6.39 -5.85
C ILE A 53 17.19 -5.41 -5.06
N SER A 54 16.35 -5.93 -4.19
CA SER A 54 15.46 -5.14 -3.36
C SER A 54 15.90 -5.09 -1.90
N ILE A 55 15.24 -4.24 -1.13
CA ILE A 55 15.37 -4.25 0.33
C ILE A 55 14.91 -5.60 0.92
N GLY A 56 13.89 -6.25 0.33
CA GLY A 56 13.46 -7.61 0.73
C GLY A 56 14.59 -8.62 0.56
N ASP A 57 15.26 -8.65 -0.62
CA ASP A 57 16.42 -9.51 -0.84
C ASP A 57 17.55 -9.24 0.17
N ALA A 58 17.81 -7.97 0.47
CA ALA A 58 18.88 -7.58 1.37
C ALA A 58 18.63 -8.05 2.81
N PHE A 59 17.39 -7.92 3.30
CA PHE A 59 17.01 -8.36 4.64
C PHE A 59 16.94 -9.89 4.74
N ALA A 60 16.35 -10.57 3.75
CA ALA A 60 16.31 -12.02 3.69
C ALA A 60 17.74 -12.62 3.72
N HIS A 61 18.68 -12.01 3.00
CA HIS A 61 20.09 -12.43 3.01
C HIS A 61 20.75 -12.28 4.40
N GLN A 62 20.26 -11.38 5.24
CA GLN A 62 20.73 -11.20 6.62
C GLN A 62 19.97 -12.06 7.65
N GLY A 63 19.09 -12.96 7.20
CA GLY A 63 18.34 -13.86 8.06
C GLY A 63 17.10 -13.24 8.69
N TYR A 64 16.56 -12.18 8.10
CA TYR A 64 15.28 -11.63 8.51
C TYR A 64 14.13 -12.38 7.85
N GLU A 65 13.08 -12.63 8.60
CA GLU A 65 11.78 -13.02 8.03
C GLU A 65 11.17 -11.83 7.28
N THR A 66 10.68 -12.06 6.08
CA THR A 66 10.24 -10.96 5.20
C THR A 66 8.79 -11.10 4.79
N ALA A 67 8.01 -10.03 4.92
CA ALA A 67 6.59 -10.02 4.61
C ALA A 67 6.16 -8.85 3.76
N TRP A 68 5.29 -9.13 2.78
CA TRP A 68 4.53 -8.14 2.06
C TRP A 68 3.03 -8.37 2.22
N VAL A 69 2.32 -7.34 2.71
CA VAL A 69 0.87 -7.39 2.95
C VAL A 69 0.21 -6.20 2.24
N GLY A 70 -0.71 -6.47 1.32
CA GLY A 70 -1.43 -5.45 0.55
C GLY A 70 -0.93 -5.25 -0.88
N LYS A 71 -1.07 -4.04 -1.40
CA LYS A 71 -0.80 -3.71 -2.80
C LYS A 71 0.66 -3.89 -3.19
N TRP A 72 0.92 -4.68 -4.24
CA TRP A 72 2.24 -4.85 -4.84
C TRP A 72 2.51 -3.90 -6.00
N HIS A 73 1.78 -4.03 -7.08
CA HIS A 73 1.84 -3.23 -8.31
C HIS A 73 3.20 -3.18 -9.01
N LEU A 74 3.99 -4.26 -8.92
CA LEU A 74 5.29 -4.42 -9.57
C LEU A 74 5.37 -5.64 -10.48
N HIS A 75 4.26 -6.38 -10.63
CA HIS A 75 4.14 -7.52 -11.51
C HIS A 75 3.00 -7.24 -12.50
N THR A 76 3.33 -6.72 -13.69
CA THR A 76 2.27 -6.37 -14.59
C THR A 76 1.84 -7.49 -15.51
N GLY A 77 0.54 -7.55 -15.68
CA GLY A 77 -0.06 -7.73 -16.98
C GLY A 77 -0.58 -6.38 -17.51
N LEU A 78 -0.93 -6.32 -18.76
CA LEU A 78 -1.69 -5.23 -19.34
C LEU A 78 -2.89 -4.92 -18.43
N TRP A 79 -3.21 -3.64 -18.27
CA TRP A 79 -4.46 -3.23 -17.63
C TRP A 79 -5.58 -4.10 -18.17
N PRO A 80 -6.20 -4.95 -17.35
CA PRO A 80 -7.43 -5.58 -17.79
C PRO A 80 -8.42 -4.44 -18.05
N ALA A 81 -9.13 -4.51 -19.14
CA ALA A 81 -10.29 -3.70 -19.30
C ALA A 81 -11.12 -3.83 -18.01
N LEU A 82 -11.52 -2.70 -17.42
CA LEU A 82 -12.21 -2.63 -16.11
C LEU A 82 -13.47 -3.52 -16.01
N ASP A 83 -13.94 -4.04 -17.13
CA ASP A 83 -15.11 -4.91 -17.30
C ASP A 83 -14.81 -6.41 -17.26
N ARG A 84 -13.52 -6.78 -17.27
CA ARG A 84 -13.11 -8.17 -17.16
C ARG A 84 -12.17 -8.30 -15.98
N MET A 85 -12.68 -8.77 -14.83
CA MET A 85 -11.84 -9.37 -13.80
C MET A 85 -11.12 -10.55 -14.46
N PRO A 86 -9.86 -10.42 -14.88
CA PRO A 86 -9.13 -11.60 -15.35
C PRO A 86 -9.04 -12.53 -14.18
N GLN A 87 -9.15 -13.81 -14.42
CA GLN A 87 -9.18 -14.77 -13.34
C GLN A 87 -7.99 -14.67 -12.40
N HIS A 88 -6.87 -14.03 -12.78
CA HIS A 88 -5.66 -13.94 -11.94
C HIS A 88 -4.69 -12.78 -12.22
N PRO A 89 -5.10 -11.53 -12.56
CA PRO A 89 -4.12 -10.45 -12.83
C PRO A 89 -3.49 -9.91 -11.57
N ASP A 90 -4.06 -10.20 -10.42
CA ASP A 90 -3.58 -9.74 -9.12
C ASP A 90 -2.67 -10.75 -8.42
N TRP A 91 -2.61 -11.98 -8.91
CA TRP A 91 -1.66 -12.97 -8.41
C TRP A 91 -0.23 -12.68 -8.87
N VAL A 92 0.71 -12.80 -7.95
CA VAL A 92 2.15 -12.64 -8.19
C VAL A 92 2.85 -13.95 -7.86
N PRO A 93 3.51 -14.60 -8.84
CA PRO A 93 4.22 -15.85 -8.61
C PRO A 93 5.28 -15.73 -7.52
N GLU A 94 5.56 -16.85 -6.87
CA GLU A 94 6.67 -16.94 -5.92
C GLU A 94 8.03 -16.68 -6.58
N GLY A 95 9.04 -16.47 -5.73
CA GLY A 95 10.41 -16.28 -6.12
C GLY A 95 10.71 -14.85 -6.57
N ARG A 96 11.37 -14.68 -7.71
CA ARG A 96 11.91 -13.37 -8.11
C ARG A 96 10.86 -12.28 -8.39
N ASP A 97 9.61 -12.65 -8.60
CA ASP A 97 8.52 -11.68 -8.76
C ASP A 97 8.12 -11.01 -7.45
N ARG A 98 8.45 -11.63 -6.31
CA ARG A 98 8.21 -11.11 -4.96
C ARG A 98 9.43 -10.40 -4.36
N LEU A 99 10.53 -10.31 -5.05
CA LEU A 99 11.73 -9.55 -4.69
C LEU A 99 12.21 -9.80 -3.24
N GLY A 100 12.28 -11.08 -2.82
CA GLY A 100 12.77 -11.47 -1.50
C GLY A 100 11.77 -11.34 -0.35
N PHE A 101 10.48 -11.22 -0.65
CA PHE A 101 9.42 -11.30 0.36
C PHE A 101 8.80 -12.70 0.35
N ASP A 102 8.92 -13.43 1.47
CA ASP A 102 8.48 -14.81 1.59
C ASP A 102 7.06 -14.92 2.11
N TYR A 103 6.72 -14.28 3.23
CA TYR A 103 5.32 -14.21 3.66
C TYR A 103 4.54 -13.28 2.74
N TRP A 104 3.50 -13.81 2.12
CA TRP A 104 2.77 -13.13 1.07
C TRP A 104 1.27 -13.09 1.33
N ARG A 105 0.72 -11.90 1.47
CA ARG A 105 -0.72 -11.61 1.51
C ARG A 105 -0.97 -10.38 0.66
N ALA A 106 -0.93 -10.55 -0.65
CA ALA A 106 -0.87 -9.41 -1.55
C ALA A 106 -1.76 -9.54 -2.77
N TYR A 107 -1.99 -8.42 -3.39
CA TYR A 107 -2.62 -8.30 -4.69
C TYR A 107 -1.81 -7.32 -5.54
N ASN A 108 -1.87 -7.48 -6.87
CA ASN A 108 -1.07 -6.63 -7.74
C ASN A 108 -1.67 -5.22 -7.88
N GLN A 109 -2.96 -5.10 -8.25
CA GLN A 109 -3.51 -3.78 -8.61
C GLN A 109 -5.02 -3.57 -8.46
N HIS A 110 -5.81 -4.50 -7.92
CA HIS A 110 -7.25 -4.24 -7.75
C HIS A 110 -7.48 -3.03 -6.82
N MET A 111 -8.67 -2.43 -6.87
CA MET A 111 -9.07 -1.29 -6.04
C MET A 111 -10.33 -1.60 -5.23
N VAL A 112 -10.41 -2.81 -4.67
CA VAL A 112 -11.53 -3.26 -3.85
C VAL A 112 -11.22 -2.97 -2.39
N TYR A 113 -11.83 -1.93 -1.83
CA TYR A 113 -11.55 -1.45 -0.47
C TYR A 113 -12.37 -2.16 0.61
N PHE A 114 -13.49 -2.77 0.24
CA PHE A 114 -14.37 -3.50 1.16
C PHE A 114 -14.53 -4.93 0.68
N ASP A 115 -14.45 -5.88 1.60
CA ASP A 115 -14.61 -7.31 1.34
C ASP A 115 -13.74 -7.79 0.16
N GLY A 116 -12.54 -7.24 0.09
CA GLY A 116 -11.58 -7.50 -0.97
C GLY A 116 -10.81 -8.81 -0.76
N PHE A 117 -9.68 -8.95 -1.43
CA PHE A 117 -8.95 -10.20 -1.40
C PHE A 117 -7.43 -10.00 -1.55
N VAL A 118 -6.68 -10.99 -1.08
CA VAL A 118 -5.26 -11.18 -1.31
C VAL A 118 -5.01 -12.55 -1.91
N HIS A 119 -3.89 -12.70 -2.59
CA HIS A 119 -3.32 -13.98 -2.96
C HIS A 119 -2.23 -14.36 -1.97
N LYS A 120 -2.07 -15.67 -1.76
CA LYS A 120 -0.95 -16.28 -1.05
C LYS A 120 0.07 -16.83 -2.05
N ASP A 121 0.36 -18.11 -1.94
CA ASP A 121 1.39 -18.80 -2.72
C ASP A 121 0.88 -19.31 -4.06
N ASP A 122 -0.42 -19.39 -4.21
CA ASP A 122 -1.08 -19.79 -5.44
C ASP A 122 -2.03 -18.72 -5.97
N TRP A 123 -2.70 -19.01 -7.06
CA TRP A 123 -3.68 -18.15 -7.70
C TRP A 123 -5.03 -18.06 -6.97
N ASN A 124 -5.29 -18.92 -5.95
CA ASN A 124 -6.45 -18.80 -5.10
C ASN A 124 -6.36 -17.51 -4.30
N TYR A 125 -7.49 -16.98 -3.94
CA TYR A 125 -7.55 -15.77 -3.15
C TYR A 125 -8.21 -16.04 -1.80
N GLU A 126 -7.78 -15.29 -0.81
CA GLU A 126 -8.37 -15.20 0.50
C GLU A 126 -9.00 -13.83 0.67
N ARG A 127 -10.23 -13.77 1.19
CA ARG A 127 -10.92 -12.51 1.41
C ARG A 127 -10.68 -12.01 2.83
N TRP A 128 -10.58 -10.69 2.96
CA TRP A 128 -10.81 -10.04 4.24
C TRP A 128 -12.26 -9.61 4.34
N ASP A 129 -12.78 -9.55 5.57
CA ASP A 129 -14.10 -8.99 5.87
C ASP A 129 -13.99 -7.49 6.17
N GLY A 130 -14.92 -6.70 5.66
CA GLY A 130 -14.99 -5.27 5.91
C GLY A 130 -13.92 -4.46 5.20
N TYR A 131 -13.34 -3.48 5.91
CA TYR A 131 -12.47 -2.47 5.31
C TYR A 131 -11.02 -2.93 5.18
N GLU A 132 -10.36 -2.59 4.07
CA GLU A 132 -9.01 -3.06 3.73
C GLU A 132 -7.96 -2.83 4.83
N PRO A 133 -7.79 -1.63 5.44
CA PRO A 133 -6.82 -1.45 6.52
C PRO A 133 -6.98 -2.44 7.68
N ASP A 134 -8.21 -2.81 8.03
CA ASP A 134 -8.47 -3.78 9.11
C ASP A 134 -8.08 -5.20 8.67
N GLY A 135 -8.38 -5.57 7.42
CA GLY A 135 -7.96 -6.84 6.84
C GLY A 135 -6.44 -6.97 6.77
N LEU A 136 -5.76 -5.93 6.30
CA LEU A 136 -4.29 -5.94 6.22
C LEU A 136 -3.64 -5.93 7.61
N LEU A 137 -4.24 -5.28 8.60
CA LEU A 137 -3.78 -5.33 9.99
C LEU A 137 -3.79 -6.78 10.52
N ASN A 138 -4.87 -7.53 10.24
CA ASN A 138 -4.99 -8.92 10.68
C ASN A 138 -3.89 -9.80 10.06
N TYR A 139 -3.62 -9.66 8.77
CA TYR A 139 -2.52 -10.38 8.12
C TYR A 139 -1.14 -9.96 8.64
N GLY A 140 -0.95 -8.68 8.92
CA GLY A 140 0.30 -8.20 9.53
C GLY A 140 0.54 -8.80 10.91
N ARG A 141 -0.50 -8.91 11.75
CA ARG A 141 -0.44 -9.56 13.06
C ARG A 141 -0.20 -11.07 12.96
N GLU A 142 -0.91 -11.75 12.05
CA GLU A 142 -0.66 -13.17 11.76
C GLU A 142 0.82 -13.43 11.47
N PHE A 143 1.43 -12.57 10.65
CA PHE A 143 2.85 -12.65 10.37
C PHE A 143 3.71 -12.43 11.63
N MET A 144 3.51 -11.35 12.37
CA MET A 144 4.29 -11.04 13.57
C MET A 144 4.17 -12.15 14.64
N ASP A 145 2.99 -12.71 14.81
CA ASP A 145 2.77 -13.85 15.71
C ASP A 145 3.51 -15.10 15.23
N SER A 146 3.63 -15.30 13.91
CA SER A 146 4.30 -16.48 13.34
C SER A 146 5.82 -16.43 13.45
N VAL A 147 6.42 -15.26 13.44
CA VAL A 147 7.89 -15.10 13.53
C VAL A 147 8.41 -15.04 14.97
N GLY A 148 7.55 -14.75 15.94
CA GLY A 148 7.91 -14.70 17.36
C GLY A 148 8.99 -13.67 17.65
N GLU A 149 10.17 -14.12 18.11
CA GLU A 149 11.31 -13.25 18.46
C GLU A 149 12.33 -13.08 17.31
N ASP A 150 12.11 -13.74 16.17
CA ASP A 150 13.01 -13.62 15.03
C ASP A 150 12.95 -12.22 14.41
N PRO A 151 14.08 -11.69 13.93
CA PRO A 151 14.09 -10.37 13.29
C PRO A 151 13.29 -10.41 11.99
N PHE A 152 12.50 -9.40 11.74
CA PHE A 152 11.64 -9.36 10.55
C PHE A 152 11.61 -8.02 9.82
N LEU A 153 11.21 -8.05 8.56
CA LEU A 153 10.87 -6.92 7.73
C LEU A 153 9.41 -7.08 7.25
N LEU A 154 8.52 -6.22 7.73
CA LEU A 154 7.12 -6.20 7.32
C LEU A 154 6.78 -4.93 6.53
N PHE A 155 6.27 -5.10 5.31
CA PHE A 155 5.64 -4.04 4.55
C PHE A 155 4.12 -4.18 4.63
N LEU A 156 3.45 -3.20 5.24
CA LEU A 156 2.01 -3.01 5.14
C LEU A 156 1.73 -1.95 4.08
N SER A 157 1.02 -2.33 3.03
CA SER A 157 0.85 -1.54 1.83
C SER A 157 -0.63 -1.37 1.45
N PRO A 158 -1.44 -0.63 2.26
CA PRO A 158 -2.82 -0.35 1.93
C PRO A 158 -2.94 0.53 0.68
N HIS A 159 -4.09 0.49 0.01
CA HIS A 159 -4.40 1.43 -1.06
C HIS A 159 -4.56 2.85 -0.55
N GLN A 160 -5.16 3.01 0.62
CA GLN A 160 -5.49 4.31 1.17
C GLN A 160 -4.23 5.17 1.33
N PRO A 161 -4.30 6.45 1.00
CA PRO A 161 -5.48 7.24 0.62
C PRO A 161 -5.68 7.41 -0.90
N HIS A 162 -5.41 6.40 -1.71
CA HIS A 162 -5.60 6.45 -3.17
C HIS A 162 -7.08 6.67 -3.53
N PHE A 163 -7.33 7.42 -4.60
CA PHE A 163 -8.68 7.59 -5.15
C PHE A 163 -9.25 6.25 -5.63
N THR A 164 -10.55 6.07 -5.41
CA THR A 164 -11.34 4.95 -5.94
C THR A 164 -12.66 5.48 -6.50
N PRO A 165 -13.24 4.86 -7.54
CA PRO A 165 -14.59 5.22 -8.01
C PRO A 165 -15.71 4.68 -7.11
N PHE A 166 -15.37 3.97 -6.03
CA PHE A 166 -16.31 3.30 -5.13
C PHE A 166 -16.37 4.01 -3.76
N THR A 167 -16.77 3.30 -2.73
CA THR A 167 -16.78 3.82 -1.35
C THR A 167 -15.34 3.96 -0.83
N PHE A 168 -15.02 5.09 -0.23
CA PHE A 168 -13.65 5.42 0.20
C PHE A 168 -13.31 4.91 1.59
N ALA A 169 -14.20 5.12 2.57
CA ALA A 169 -14.00 4.76 3.95
C ALA A 169 -15.33 4.50 4.66
N PRO A 170 -15.34 3.77 5.79
CA PRO A 170 -16.49 3.66 6.68
C PRO A 170 -16.95 5.02 7.21
N GLU A 171 -18.26 5.18 7.43
CA GLU A 171 -18.88 6.43 7.90
C GLU A 171 -18.28 6.91 9.24
N SER A 172 -17.85 6.00 10.08
CA SER A 172 -17.23 6.32 11.37
C SER A 172 -15.99 7.22 11.26
N TYR A 173 -15.24 7.14 10.16
CA TYR A 173 -14.08 8.00 9.94
C TYR A 173 -14.48 9.42 9.58
N TYR A 174 -15.57 9.61 8.84
CA TYR A 174 -16.07 10.95 8.49
C TYR A 174 -16.56 11.71 9.73
N HIS A 175 -17.14 11.02 10.68
CA HIS A 175 -17.58 11.62 11.95
C HIS A 175 -16.42 12.13 12.82
N ARG A 176 -15.20 11.64 12.59
CA ARG A 176 -13.98 12.06 13.30
C ARG A 176 -13.33 13.31 12.69
N LEU A 177 -13.75 13.70 11.48
CA LEU A 177 -13.19 14.88 10.80
C LEU A 177 -13.71 16.18 11.39
N PRO A 178 -12.91 17.26 11.37
CA PRO A 178 -13.39 18.58 11.72
C PRO A 178 -14.59 18.99 10.87
N LYS A 179 -15.54 19.72 11.47
CA LYS A 179 -16.71 20.25 10.73
C LYS A 179 -16.30 21.17 9.58
N THR A 180 -15.23 21.94 9.79
CA THR A 180 -14.65 22.83 8.78
C THR A 180 -13.28 22.33 8.40
N LEU A 181 -13.06 22.13 7.11
CA LEU A 181 -11.78 21.73 6.54
C LEU A 181 -11.13 22.91 5.79
N THR A 182 -9.84 23.06 5.98
CA THR A 182 -9.05 24.06 5.25
C THR A 182 -8.31 23.36 4.11
N LEU A 183 -8.64 23.73 2.87
CA LEU A 183 -7.94 23.23 1.69
C LEU A 183 -6.53 23.85 1.58
N PRO A 184 -5.58 23.11 0.96
CA PRO A 184 -4.28 23.66 0.62
C PRO A 184 -4.39 24.97 -0.16
N ALA A 185 -3.46 25.90 0.08
CA ALA A 185 -3.51 27.24 -0.51
C ALA A 185 -3.38 27.26 -2.03
N ASN A 186 -2.83 26.22 -2.62
CA ASN A 186 -2.66 26.07 -4.07
C ASN A 186 -3.92 25.57 -4.80
N VAL A 187 -5.03 25.30 -4.09
CA VAL A 187 -6.31 24.93 -4.73
C VAL A 187 -6.98 26.18 -5.30
N PRO A 188 -7.20 26.27 -6.64
CA PRO A 188 -7.84 27.42 -7.27
C PRO A 188 -9.26 27.63 -6.77
N GLU A 189 -9.69 28.89 -6.65
CA GLU A 189 -11.00 29.26 -6.11
C GLU A 189 -12.16 28.53 -6.80
N HIS A 190 -12.15 28.48 -8.13
CA HIS A 190 -13.22 27.83 -8.92
C HIS A 190 -13.28 26.29 -8.76
N LYS A 191 -12.31 25.66 -8.07
CA LYS A 191 -12.28 24.22 -7.78
C LYS A 191 -12.54 23.91 -6.31
N ARG A 192 -12.59 24.92 -5.42
CA ARG A 192 -12.61 24.70 -3.96
C ARG A 192 -13.76 23.83 -3.50
N GLU A 193 -14.98 24.06 -3.99
CA GLU A 193 -16.17 23.28 -3.57
C GLU A 193 -16.00 21.79 -3.91
N ALA A 194 -15.70 21.47 -5.16
CA ALA A 194 -15.47 20.08 -5.60
C ALA A 194 -14.26 19.44 -4.92
N SER A 195 -13.20 20.22 -4.65
CA SER A 195 -12.02 19.75 -3.96
C SER A 195 -12.28 19.48 -2.48
N LEU A 196 -13.20 20.18 -1.85
CA LEU A 196 -13.52 20.01 -0.43
C LEU A 196 -14.13 18.63 -0.16
N ASP A 197 -15.02 18.18 -1.02
CA ASP A 197 -15.64 16.86 -0.92
C ASP A 197 -14.59 15.75 -1.05
N MET A 198 -13.78 15.81 -2.10
CA MET A 198 -12.68 14.86 -2.31
C MET A 198 -11.65 14.90 -1.17
N TYR A 199 -11.36 16.07 -0.62
CA TYR A 199 -10.43 16.22 0.49
C TYR A 199 -10.97 15.60 1.77
N ARG A 200 -12.27 15.64 1.98
CA ARG A 200 -12.96 14.95 3.10
C ARG A 200 -12.77 13.43 3.01
N HIS A 201 -12.99 12.85 1.83
CA HIS A 201 -12.72 11.43 1.58
C HIS A 201 -11.26 11.05 1.82
N TYR A 202 -10.34 11.87 1.31
CA TYR A 202 -8.91 11.67 1.48
C TYR A 202 -8.50 11.65 2.96
N LEU A 203 -8.99 12.60 3.76
CA LEU A 203 -8.70 12.65 5.20
C LEU A 203 -9.32 11.50 5.98
N ALA A 204 -10.51 11.03 5.61
CA ALA A 204 -11.12 9.86 6.22
C ALA A 204 -10.25 8.60 6.01
N MET A 205 -9.72 8.40 4.80
CA MET A 205 -8.80 7.32 4.48
C MET A 205 -7.46 7.44 5.25
N ILE A 206 -6.92 8.65 5.43
CA ILE A 206 -5.72 8.88 6.25
C ILE A 206 -5.94 8.48 7.70
N LEU A 207 -7.12 8.78 8.27
CA LEU A 207 -7.45 8.36 9.63
C LEU A 207 -7.46 6.84 9.77
N ALA A 208 -7.95 6.12 8.77
CA ALA A 208 -7.93 4.66 8.76
C ALA A 208 -6.51 4.09 8.75
N VAL A 209 -5.62 4.65 7.93
CA VAL A 209 -4.19 4.27 7.90
C VAL A 209 -3.51 4.59 9.24
N ALA A 210 -3.86 5.72 9.86
CA ALA A 210 -3.34 6.07 11.19
C ALA A 210 -3.79 5.08 12.27
N ASP A 211 -5.03 4.62 12.21
CA ASP A 211 -5.56 3.61 13.13
C ASP A 211 -4.91 2.23 12.90
N LEU A 212 -4.67 1.84 11.63
CA LEU A 212 -3.92 0.63 11.31
C LEU A 212 -2.56 0.63 12.02
N LEU A 213 -1.79 1.74 11.89
CA LEU A 213 -0.50 1.87 12.58
C LEU A 213 -0.63 1.83 14.10
N GLY A 214 -1.62 2.52 14.67
CA GLY A 214 -1.83 2.53 16.12
C GLY A 214 -2.32 1.21 16.70
N ASN A 215 -2.85 0.33 15.88
CA ASN A 215 -3.32 -0.99 16.26
C ASN A 215 -2.29 -2.09 15.99
N LEU A 216 -1.24 -1.82 15.23
CA LEU A 216 -0.20 -2.82 14.95
C LEU A 216 0.65 -3.11 16.19
N ASP A 217 0.89 -2.10 17.04
CA ASP A 217 1.71 -2.18 18.26
C ASP A 217 0.95 -2.79 19.47
N ARG A 218 -0.25 -3.32 19.29
CA ARG A 218 -1.10 -3.90 20.33
C ARG A 218 -1.27 -5.38 20.07
#